data_ae1f580be5705416fd7ee878b2474c61
#
_entry.id   ae1f580be5705416fd7ee878b2474c61
#
_cell.length_a   1.000
_cell.length_b   1.000
_cell.length_c   1.000
_cell.angle_alpha   90.00
_cell.angle_beta   90.00
_cell.angle_gamma   90.00
#
_symmetry.space_group_name_H-M   'P 1'
#
loop_
_entity.id
_entity.type
_entity.pdbx_description
1 polymer ?
#
loop_
_entity_poly.entity_id
_entity_poly.type
_entity_poly.pdbx_seq_one_letter_code
_entity_poly.pdbx_strand_id
1 'polypeptide(L)'
;MISSSIIKNIKSECETGLASVAYYYFDYKDKDKQGVRGLLSSLLSQLCARSQDSYDILQSLYGIHQNGLEQPNEGDLFQTLKKVLELRHHGRVYIVMDAVDENPNTHGIPTPREDVLQLIKELVDLRHPDIRICVTSRPEEDIKMALERSASHDVSLHAQEGQRSDIIDYIRSVVEFDRNIQQKWRAEDRKLVVDSLSKNAKGM
;
A
#
# COMPACT_ATOMS: atom_id res chain seq x y z
N MET A 1 6.60 1.64 -9.70
CA MET A 1 5.42 1.94 -8.86
C MET A 1 5.88 2.83 -7.71
N ILE A 2 5.12 3.87 -7.38
CA ILE A 2 5.48 4.88 -6.35
C ILE A 2 5.67 4.24 -4.99
N SER A 3 4.75 3.36 -4.59
CA SER A 3 4.80 2.62 -3.33
C SER A 3 6.10 1.83 -3.16
N SER A 4 6.58 1.19 -4.23
CA SER A 4 7.86 0.46 -4.20
C SER A 4 9.05 1.38 -3.95
N SER A 5 9.03 2.60 -4.50
CA SER A 5 10.08 3.62 -4.26
C SER A 5 10.01 4.16 -2.84
N ILE A 6 8.80 4.41 -2.31
CA ILE A 6 8.59 4.82 -0.92
C ILE A 6 9.12 3.73 0.03
N ILE A 7 8.73 2.47 -0.18
CA ILE A 7 9.17 1.34 0.64
C ILE A 7 10.70 1.18 0.59
N LYS A 8 11.30 1.33 -0.60
CA LYS A 8 12.77 1.25 -0.76
C LYS A 8 13.49 2.33 0.05
N ASN A 9 12.99 3.56 0.00
CA ASN A 9 13.56 4.67 0.77
C ASN A 9 13.42 4.45 2.28
N ILE A 10 12.23 4.00 2.75
CA ILE A 10 12.01 3.71 4.17
C ILE A 10 12.90 2.54 4.64
N LYS A 11 13.09 1.51 3.80
CA LYS A 11 13.95 0.38 4.16
C LYS A 11 15.39 0.79 4.49
N SER A 12 15.92 1.83 3.86
CA SER A 12 17.25 2.36 4.21
C SER A 12 17.29 2.94 5.63
N GLU A 13 16.20 3.57 6.10
CA GLU A 13 16.07 4.01 7.49
C GLU A 13 15.92 2.83 8.46
N CYS A 14 15.25 1.76 8.03
CA CYS A 14 15.08 0.54 8.84
C CYS A 14 16.40 -0.20 9.10
N GLU A 15 17.38 -0.10 8.19
CA GLU A 15 18.70 -0.72 8.36
C GLU A 15 19.49 -0.11 9.55
N THR A 16 19.17 1.12 9.93
CA THR A 16 19.76 1.78 11.10
C THR A 16 19.12 1.36 12.42
N GLY A 17 18.07 0.54 12.41
CA GLY A 17 17.31 0.13 13.60
C GLY A 17 16.38 1.21 14.17
N LEU A 18 16.30 2.40 13.53
CA LEU A 18 15.50 3.53 14.00
C LEU A 18 14.05 3.49 13.53
N ALA A 19 13.74 2.62 12.58
CA ALA A 19 12.41 2.50 12.01
C ALA A 19 12.04 1.05 11.65
N SER A 20 10.76 0.79 11.56
CA SER A 20 10.17 -0.45 11.03
C SER A 20 9.21 -0.12 9.89
N VAL A 21 9.12 -0.99 8.90
CA VAL A 21 8.16 -0.85 7.81
C VAL A 21 7.37 -2.14 7.63
N ALA A 22 6.06 -1.98 7.52
CA ALA A 22 5.16 -3.03 7.07
C ALA A 22 4.33 -2.49 5.89
N TYR A 23 4.07 -3.33 4.93
CA TYR A 23 3.38 -2.91 3.71
C TYR A 23 2.44 -3.98 3.20
N TYR A 24 1.41 -3.53 2.47
CA TYR A 24 0.42 -4.41 1.85
C TYR A 24 0.02 -3.89 0.48
N TYR A 25 -0.08 -4.81 -0.48
CA TYR A 25 -0.55 -4.53 -1.84
C TYR A 25 -1.88 -5.22 -2.03
N PHE A 26 -2.94 -4.44 -2.19
CA PHE A 26 -4.23 -5.00 -2.58
C PHE A 26 -4.19 -5.45 -4.04
N ASP A 27 -4.97 -6.47 -4.38
CA ASP A 27 -5.05 -7.00 -5.74
C ASP A 27 -6.46 -7.56 -5.98
N TYR A 28 -7.18 -6.95 -6.93
CA TYR A 28 -8.55 -7.37 -7.25
C TYR A 28 -8.67 -8.78 -7.84
N LYS A 29 -7.56 -9.36 -8.35
CA LYS A 29 -7.50 -10.72 -8.90
C LYS A 29 -7.27 -11.78 -7.84
N ASP A 30 -6.72 -11.39 -6.71
CA ASP A 30 -6.34 -12.30 -5.63
C ASP A 30 -7.26 -12.06 -4.42
N LYS A 31 -8.19 -12.99 -4.20
CA LYS A 31 -9.15 -12.89 -3.10
C LYS A 31 -8.49 -12.83 -1.71
N ASP A 32 -7.34 -13.46 -1.55
CA ASP A 32 -6.59 -13.46 -0.29
C ASP A 32 -5.91 -12.10 -0.04
N LYS A 33 -5.81 -11.27 -1.08
CA LYS A 33 -5.30 -9.90 -1.00
C LYS A 33 -6.40 -8.82 -0.98
N GLN A 34 -7.61 -9.22 -0.68
CA GLN A 34 -8.74 -8.33 -0.51
C GLN A 34 -9.20 -8.36 0.94
N GLY A 35 -9.66 -7.21 1.45
CA GLY A 35 -10.24 -7.10 2.77
C GLY A 35 -9.24 -7.01 3.92
N VAL A 36 -9.81 -6.95 5.12
CA VAL A 36 -9.14 -6.63 6.39
C VAL A 36 -8.23 -7.75 6.87
N ARG A 37 -8.67 -9.00 6.77
CA ARG A 37 -7.94 -10.15 7.30
C ARG A 37 -6.54 -10.30 6.68
N GLY A 38 -6.44 -10.26 5.36
CA GLY A 38 -5.17 -10.35 4.64
C GLY A 38 -4.22 -9.22 5.02
N LEU A 39 -4.75 -8.00 5.08
CA LEU A 39 -4.01 -6.82 5.52
C LEU A 39 -3.44 -7.00 6.93
N LEU A 40 -4.28 -7.29 7.93
CA LEU A 40 -3.86 -7.45 9.32
C LEU A 40 -2.84 -8.56 9.50
N SER A 41 -3.07 -9.73 8.89
CA SER A 41 -2.16 -10.87 8.96
C SER A 41 -0.78 -10.54 8.37
N SER A 42 -0.75 -9.82 7.24
CA SER A 42 0.48 -9.41 6.60
C SER A 42 1.27 -8.39 7.43
N LEU A 43 0.58 -7.36 7.98
CA LEU A 43 1.22 -6.37 8.84
C LEU A 43 1.79 -7.01 10.10
N LEU A 44 1.03 -7.88 10.76
CA LEU A 44 1.49 -8.61 11.95
C LEU A 44 2.72 -9.47 11.63
N SER A 45 2.68 -10.25 10.57
CA SER A 45 3.80 -11.10 10.16
C SER A 45 5.08 -10.29 9.94
N GLN A 46 4.99 -9.13 9.26
CA GLN A 46 6.15 -8.29 8.97
C GLN A 46 6.72 -7.60 10.21
N LEU A 47 5.85 -7.10 11.10
CA LEU A 47 6.28 -6.42 12.32
C LEU A 47 6.83 -7.42 13.36
N CYS A 48 6.17 -8.57 13.52
CA CYS A 48 6.59 -9.58 14.49
C CYS A 48 7.91 -10.29 14.11
N ALA A 49 8.24 -10.35 12.82
CA ALA A 49 9.51 -10.90 12.35
C ALA A 49 10.74 -10.07 12.77
N ARG A 50 10.53 -8.85 13.32
CA ARG A 50 11.63 -7.92 13.63
C ARG A 50 12.07 -7.87 15.08
N SER A 51 11.27 -8.36 16.00
CA SER A 51 11.61 -8.32 17.42
C SER A 51 11.01 -9.51 18.18
N GLN A 52 11.75 -9.97 19.21
CA GLN A 52 11.31 -11.09 20.04
C GLN A 52 10.02 -10.74 20.79
N ASP A 53 9.92 -9.54 21.36
CA ASP A 53 8.72 -9.13 22.11
C ASP A 53 7.47 -9.12 21.24
N SER A 54 7.59 -8.69 19.97
CA SER A 54 6.50 -8.74 19.00
C SER A 54 6.13 -10.17 18.62
N TYR A 55 7.13 -11.02 18.48
CA TYR A 55 6.93 -12.44 18.22
C TYR A 55 6.21 -13.14 19.39
N ASP A 56 6.55 -12.82 20.63
CA ASP A 56 5.91 -13.38 21.84
C ASP A 56 4.43 -12.99 21.93
N ILE A 57 4.07 -11.76 21.49
CA ILE A 57 2.67 -11.33 21.38
C ILE A 57 1.93 -12.20 20.33
N LEU A 58 2.54 -12.43 19.18
CA LEU A 58 1.95 -13.25 18.12
C LEU A 58 1.84 -14.73 18.57
N GLN A 59 2.85 -15.24 19.28
CA GLN A 59 2.82 -16.58 19.84
C GLN A 59 1.70 -16.75 20.88
N SER A 60 1.46 -15.72 21.68
CA SER A 60 0.34 -15.70 22.63
C SER A 60 -1.01 -15.79 21.90
N LEU A 61 -1.20 -15.04 20.81
CA LEU A 61 -2.38 -15.15 19.97
C LEU A 61 -2.55 -16.57 19.41
N TYR A 62 -1.48 -17.17 18.91
CA TYR A 62 -1.48 -18.53 18.39
C TYR A 62 -1.89 -19.56 19.46
N GLY A 63 -1.38 -19.39 20.71
CA GLY A 63 -1.74 -20.26 21.84
C GLY A 63 -3.23 -20.14 22.23
N ILE A 64 -3.79 -18.93 22.25
CA ILE A 64 -5.21 -18.68 22.56
C ILE A 64 -6.11 -19.39 21.55
N HIS A 65 -5.69 -19.45 20.30
CA HIS A 65 -6.43 -20.11 19.20
C HIS A 65 -6.00 -21.57 19.01
N GLN A 66 -5.85 -22.31 20.11
CA GLN A 66 -5.58 -23.74 20.14
C GLN A 66 -4.37 -24.16 19.29
N ASN A 67 -3.29 -23.38 19.34
CA ASN A 67 -2.09 -23.59 18.56
C ASN A 67 -2.37 -23.68 17.04
N GLY A 68 -3.25 -22.81 16.55
CA GLY A 68 -3.56 -22.69 15.14
C GLY A 68 -4.67 -23.61 14.62
N LEU A 69 -5.32 -24.39 15.49
CA LEU A 69 -6.50 -25.17 15.12
C LEU A 69 -7.73 -24.27 14.84
N GLU A 70 -7.79 -23.13 15.52
CA GLU A 70 -8.79 -22.09 15.28
C GLU A 70 -8.11 -20.85 14.67
N GLN A 71 -8.77 -20.25 13.69
CA GLN A 71 -8.24 -19.01 13.13
C GLN A 71 -8.74 -17.80 13.94
N PRO A 72 -7.85 -16.86 14.31
CA PRO A 72 -8.25 -15.63 14.97
C PRO A 72 -9.21 -14.84 14.09
N ASN A 73 -10.20 -14.19 14.69
CA ASN A 73 -11.06 -13.25 13.97
C ASN A 73 -10.33 -11.91 13.71
N GLU A 74 -10.93 -11.03 12.91
CA GLU A 74 -10.32 -9.74 12.55
C GLU A 74 -10.14 -8.83 13.78
N GLY A 75 -11.05 -8.89 14.74
CA GLY A 75 -10.93 -8.16 16.00
C GLY A 75 -9.72 -8.60 16.82
N ASP A 76 -9.46 -9.91 16.92
CA ASP A 76 -8.29 -10.46 17.61
C ASP A 76 -6.99 -10.05 16.92
N LEU A 77 -6.98 -10.10 15.59
CA LEU A 77 -5.83 -9.64 14.79
C LEU A 77 -5.57 -8.15 14.99
N PHE A 78 -6.60 -7.32 14.98
CA PHE A 78 -6.46 -5.88 15.18
C PHE A 78 -6.00 -5.53 16.60
N GLN A 79 -6.55 -6.18 17.62
CA GLN A 79 -6.09 -5.98 19.01
C GLN A 79 -4.63 -6.41 19.19
N THR A 80 -4.22 -7.49 18.50
CA THR A 80 -2.84 -7.94 18.50
C THR A 80 -1.92 -6.94 17.80
N LEU A 81 -2.35 -6.41 16.66
CA LEU A 81 -1.60 -5.35 15.96
C LEU A 81 -1.43 -4.11 16.83
N LYS A 82 -2.47 -3.66 17.54
CA LYS A 82 -2.34 -2.54 18.51
C LYS A 82 -1.27 -2.79 19.55
N LYS A 83 -1.28 -3.97 20.19
CA LYS A 83 -0.25 -4.33 21.17
C LYS A 83 1.17 -4.30 20.60
N VAL A 84 1.34 -4.79 19.36
CA VAL A 84 2.64 -4.75 18.66
C VAL A 84 3.07 -3.33 18.37
N LEU A 85 2.15 -2.46 17.93
CA LEU A 85 2.42 -1.06 17.63
C LEU A 85 2.76 -0.22 18.88
N GLU A 86 2.29 -0.61 20.06
CA GLU A 86 2.60 0.04 21.33
C GLU A 86 4.01 -0.27 21.86
N LEU A 87 4.70 -1.25 21.28
CA LEU A 87 6.06 -1.61 21.70
C LEU A 87 7.07 -0.53 21.28
N ARG A 88 7.77 0.04 22.26
CA ARG A 88 8.68 1.18 22.04
C ARG A 88 9.93 0.87 21.20
N HIS A 89 10.32 -0.39 21.09
CA HIS A 89 11.55 -0.78 20.38
C HIS A 89 11.40 -0.83 18.85
N HIS A 90 10.22 -0.64 18.31
CA HIS A 90 10.04 -0.52 16.86
C HIS A 90 10.57 0.78 16.29
N GLY A 91 10.88 1.78 17.13
CA GLY A 91 11.16 3.11 16.67
C GLY A 91 9.96 3.68 15.91
N ARG A 92 10.24 4.37 14.80
CA ARG A 92 9.18 4.86 13.91
C ARG A 92 8.61 3.72 13.06
N VAL A 93 7.29 3.53 13.07
CA VAL A 93 6.62 2.49 12.29
C VAL A 93 5.94 3.10 11.07
N TYR A 94 6.35 2.64 9.89
CA TYR A 94 5.71 3.01 8.62
C TYR A 94 4.81 1.87 8.15
N ILE A 95 3.54 2.19 7.89
CA ILE A 95 2.55 1.28 7.31
C ILE A 95 2.22 1.80 5.91
N VAL A 96 2.50 1.01 4.87
CA VAL A 96 2.22 1.38 3.48
C VAL A 96 1.15 0.46 2.92
N MET A 97 0.02 1.03 2.52
CA MET A 97 -1.10 0.32 1.90
C MET A 97 -1.27 0.81 0.47
N ASP A 98 -1.02 -0.08 -0.49
CA ASP A 98 -1.01 0.23 -1.91
C ASP A 98 -2.27 -0.27 -2.60
N ALA A 99 -2.81 0.55 -3.50
CA ALA A 99 -3.96 0.25 -4.35
C ALA A 99 -5.23 -0.12 -3.56
N VAL A 100 -5.61 0.71 -2.58
CA VAL A 100 -6.83 0.48 -1.76
C VAL A 100 -8.09 0.40 -2.64
N ASP A 101 -8.10 1.07 -3.78
CA ASP A 101 -9.16 0.99 -4.80
C ASP A 101 -9.36 -0.41 -5.39
N GLU A 102 -8.39 -1.31 -5.28
CA GLU A 102 -8.51 -2.69 -5.75
C GLU A 102 -9.36 -3.59 -4.83
N ASN A 103 -9.74 -3.10 -3.65
CA ASN A 103 -10.74 -3.80 -2.84
C ASN A 103 -12.14 -3.70 -3.48
N PRO A 104 -12.90 -4.81 -3.50
CA PRO A 104 -14.26 -4.79 -4.03
C PRO A 104 -15.18 -3.86 -3.24
N ASN A 105 -15.94 -3.03 -3.98
CA ASN A 105 -16.97 -2.14 -3.43
C ASN A 105 -18.40 -2.59 -3.83
N THR A 106 -18.61 -3.87 -4.10
CA THR A 106 -19.83 -4.35 -4.76
C THR A 106 -20.59 -5.45 -4.01
N HIS A 107 -20.00 -6.07 -2.99
CA HIS A 107 -20.63 -7.21 -2.31
C HIS A 107 -20.44 -7.13 -0.80
N GLY A 108 -21.51 -7.34 -0.06
CA GLY A 108 -21.53 -7.28 1.40
C GLY A 108 -22.04 -5.94 1.95
N ILE A 109 -22.41 -5.92 3.23
CA ILE A 109 -22.74 -4.71 3.99
C ILE A 109 -22.10 -4.92 5.38
N PRO A 110 -21.01 -4.23 5.72
CA PRO A 110 -20.21 -3.36 4.83
C PRO A 110 -19.51 -4.12 3.70
N THR A 111 -19.07 -3.39 2.69
CA THR A 111 -18.24 -3.95 1.60
C THR A 111 -16.80 -4.16 2.06
N PRO A 112 -16.00 -5.05 1.43
CA PRO A 112 -14.60 -5.23 1.80
C PRO A 112 -13.78 -3.93 1.76
N ARG A 113 -14.10 -3.01 0.85
CA ARG A 113 -13.47 -1.68 0.78
C ARG A 113 -13.87 -0.81 1.98
N GLU A 114 -15.14 -0.77 2.34
CA GLU A 114 -15.60 -0.01 3.52
C GLU A 114 -14.95 -0.51 4.80
N ASP A 115 -14.81 -1.83 4.98
CA ASP A 115 -14.11 -2.41 6.12
C ASP A 115 -12.65 -2.01 6.18
N VAL A 116 -11.94 -2.03 5.04
CA VAL A 116 -10.55 -1.58 4.95
C VAL A 116 -10.43 -0.09 5.26
N LEU A 117 -11.31 0.74 4.72
CA LEU A 117 -11.32 2.19 4.99
C LEU A 117 -11.62 2.48 6.46
N GLN A 118 -12.51 1.72 7.08
CA GLN A 118 -12.79 1.82 8.51
C GLN A 118 -11.56 1.43 9.35
N LEU A 119 -10.88 0.34 9.01
CA LEU A 119 -9.64 -0.07 9.69
C LEU A 119 -8.54 1.00 9.57
N ILE A 120 -8.40 1.64 8.40
CA ILE A 120 -7.43 2.74 8.23
C ILE A 120 -7.75 3.90 9.18
N LYS A 121 -9.03 4.28 9.30
CA LYS A 121 -9.46 5.31 10.26
C LYS A 121 -9.13 4.93 11.69
N GLU A 122 -9.41 3.69 12.08
CA GLU A 122 -9.10 3.20 13.42
C GLU A 122 -7.60 3.22 13.72
N LEU A 123 -6.76 2.88 12.76
CA LEU A 123 -5.30 3.00 12.89
C LEU A 123 -4.84 4.45 13.04
N VAL A 124 -5.43 5.38 12.30
CA VAL A 124 -5.15 6.82 12.43
C VAL A 124 -5.62 7.34 13.78
N ASP A 125 -6.79 6.90 14.25
CA ASP A 125 -7.38 7.32 15.52
C ASP A 125 -6.62 6.82 16.75
N LEU A 126 -5.70 5.86 16.61
CA LEU A 126 -4.75 5.51 17.67
C LEU A 126 -3.87 6.71 18.07
N ARG A 127 -3.69 7.69 17.17
CA ARG A 127 -2.88 8.90 17.38
C ARG A 127 -1.49 8.63 17.94
N HIS A 128 -0.93 7.48 17.59
CA HIS A 128 0.40 7.10 18.07
C HIS A 128 1.47 7.97 17.39
N PRO A 129 2.35 8.65 18.15
CA PRO A 129 3.26 9.66 17.61
C PRO A 129 4.29 9.09 16.62
N ASP A 130 4.61 7.81 16.76
CA ASP A 130 5.64 7.15 15.96
C ASP A 130 5.09 6.37 14.76
N ILE A 131 3.76 6.32 14.57
CA ILE A 131 3.15 5.65 13.41
C ILE A 131 2.98 6.63 12.27
N ARG A 132 3.36 6.19 11.07
CA ARG A 132 3.15 6.90 9.80
C ARG A 132 2.44 5.97 8.83
N ILE A 133 1.28 6.40 8.34
CA ILE A 133 0.46 5.61 7.42
C ILE A 133 0.51 6.29 6.05
N CYS A 134 0.86 5.53 5.03
CA CYS A 134 0.81 5.94 3.64
C CYS A 134 -0.19 5.07 2.91
N VAL A 135 -1.17 5.68 2.28
CA VAL A 135 -2.21 5.01 1.49
C VAL A 135 -2.12 5.50 0.06
N THR A 136 -2.15 4.58 -0.90
CA THR A 136 -2.27 4.93 -2.31
C THR A 136 -3.56 4.35 -2.88
N SER A 137 -4.19 5.09 -3.76
CA SER A 137 -5.39 4.67 -4.48
C SER A 137 -5.57 5.48 -5.76
N ARG A 138 -6.43 5.02 -6.66
CA ARG A 138 -7.01 5.87 -7.68
C ARG A 138 -7.92 6.92 -7.02
N PRO A 139 -8.20 8.06 -7.70
CA PRO A 139 -9.04 9.12 -7.15
C PRO A 139 -10.53 8.74 -7.18
N GLU A 140 -10.92 7.77 -6.36
CA GLU A 140 -12.32 7.35 -6.20
C GLU A 140 -12.97 8.15 -5.08
N GLU A 141 -14.24 8.58 -5.30
CA GLU A 141 -14.93 9.53 -4.43
C GLU A 141 -15.18 8.94 -3.03
N ASP A 142 -15.52 7.67 -2.92
CA ASP A 142 -15.75 6.97 -1.66
C ASP A 142 -14.48 6.92 -0.80
N ILE A 143 -13.33 6.65 -1.40
CA ILE A 143 -12.02 6.63 -0.73
C ILE A 143 -11.65 8.05 -0.28
N LYS A 144 -11.81 9.02 -1.17
CA LYS A 144 -11.53 10.42 -0.85
C LYS A 144 -12.37 10.89 0.32
N MET A 145 -13.68 10.73 0.28
CA MET A 145 -14.59 11.11 1.36
C MET A 145 -14.26 10.41 2.68
N ALA A 146 -13.84 9.14 2.61
CA ALA A 146 -13.50 8.38 3.80
C ALA A 146 -12.22 8.85 4.47
N LEU A 147 -11.19 9.25 3.71
CA LEU A 147 -9.84 9.52 4.22
C LEU A 147 -9.50 11.01 4.32
N GLU A 148 -10.20 11.90 3.62
CA GLU A 148 -9.89 13.33 3.54
C GLU A 148 -9.72 13.99 4.93
N ARG A 149 -10.60 13.65 5.89
CA ARG A 149 -10.53 14.20 7.26
C ARG A 149 -9.42 13.61 8.12
N SER A 150 -8.93 12.45 7.75
CA SER A 150 -7.90 11.69 8.49
C SER A 150 -6.50 11.91 7.92
N ALA A 151 -6.40 12.38 6.67
CA ALA A 151 -5.14 12.61 5.99
C ALA A 151 -4.51 13.93 6.48
N SER A 152 -3.25 13.86 6.92
CA SER A 152 -2.45 15.06 7.22
C SER A 152 -1.88 15.70 5.94
N HIS A 153 -1.66 14.90 4.91
CA HIS A 153 -1.17 15.33 3.60
C HIS A 153 -1.87 14.50 2.53
N ASP A 154 -2.36 15.19 1.51
CA ASP A 154 -2.87 14.58 0.28
C ASP A 154 -2.01 15.03 -0.90
N VAL A 155 -1.56 14.07 -1.71
CA VAL A 155 -0.72 14.31 -2.87
C VAL A 155 -1.39 13.73 -4.11
N SER A 156 -1.96 14.61 -4.92
CA SER A 156 -2.48 14.22 -6.23
C SER A 156 -1.35 14.13 -7.24
N LEU A 157 -1.08 12.91 -7.69
CA LEU A 157 -0.07 12.67 -8.73
C LEU A 157 -0.53 13.20 -10.10
N HIS A 158 -1.85 13.22 -10.34
CA HIS A 158 -2.42 13.73 -11.59
C HIS A 158 -2.22 15.25 -11.79
N ALA A 159 -2.02 15.98 -10.71
CA ALA A 159 -1.83 17.44 -10.74
C ALA A 159 -0.37 17.87 -10.90
N GLN A 160 0.59 16.94 -10.89
CA GLN A 160 2.00 17.28 -10.98
C GLN A 160 2.49 17.29 -12.43
N GLU A 161 2.94 18.45 -12.90
CA GLU A 161 3.54 18.61 -14.25
C GLU A 161 4.75 17.68 -14.45
N GLY A 162 5.50 17.36 -13.40
CA GLY A 162 6.62 16.42 -13.44
C GLY A 162 6.24 15.02 -13.89
N GLN A 163 5.08 14.50 -13.47
CA GLN A 163 4.63 13.16 -13.88
C GLN A 163 4.39 13.06 -15.38
N ARG A 164 3.87 14.12 -16.00
CA ARG A 164 3.68 14.15 -17.44
C ARG A 164 5.00 14.08 -18.19
N SER A 165 6.01 14.78 -17.69
CA SER A 165 7.37 14.72 -18.25
C SER A 165 7.93 13.30 -18.12
N ASP A 166 7.83 12.69 -16.94
CA ASP A 166 8.34 11.34 -16.70
C ASP A 166 7.66 10.29 -17.61
N ILE A 167 6.33 10.40 -17.81
CA ILE A 167 5.60 9.51 -18.72
C ILE A 167 6.08 9.71 -20.17
N ILE A 168 6.27 10.94 -20.60
CA ILE A 168 6.75 11.23 -21.94
C ILE A 168 8.17 10.69 -22.15
N ASP A 169 9.04 10.87 -21.18
CA ASP A 169 10.42 10.39 -21.23
C ASP A 169 10.48 8.86 -21.20
N TYR A 170 9.61 8.22 -20.42
CA TYR A 170 9.44 6.77 -20.45
C TYR A 170 8.96 6.27 -21.82
N ILE A 171 7.92 6.87 -22.39
CA ILE A 171 7.41 6.50 -23.72
C ILE A 171 8.52 6.63 -24.76
N ARG A 172 9.25 7.75 -24.75
CA ARG A 172 10.38 7.96 -25.67
C ARG A 172 11.45 6.90 -25.50
N SER A 173 11.85 6.63 -24.25
CA SER A 173 12.89 5.64 -23.97
C SER A 173 12.48 4.22 -24.42
N VAL A 174 11.24 3.80 -24.19
CA VAL A 174 10.74 2.50 -24.65
C VAL A 174 10.75 2.43 -26.18
N VAL A 175 10.21 3.45 -26.86
CA VAL A 175 10.16 3.47 -28.33
C VAL A 175 11.57 3.54 -28.95
N GLU A 176 12.52 4.20 -28.30
CA GLU A 176 13.89 4.38 -28.79
C GLU A 176 14.81 3.19 -28.50
N PHE A 177 14.63 2.48 -27.38
CA PHE A 177 15.56 1.42 -26.96
C PHE A 177 14.99 -0.01 -27.08
N ASP A 178 13.67 -0.19 -27.26
CA ASP A 178 13.11 -1.52 -27.48
C ASP A 178 13.47 -2.06 -28.85
N ARG A 179 14.23 -3.17 -28.86
CA ARG A 179 14.72 -3.82 -30.11
C ARG A 179 13.60 -4.27 -31.02
N ASN A 180 12.48 -4.75 -30.50
CA ASN A 180 11.35 -5.21 -31.32
C ASN A 180 10.66 -4.04 -32.01
N ILE A 181 10.51 -2.91 -31.30
CA ILE A 181 9.93 -1.69 -31.87
C ILE A 181 10.85 -1.14 -32.96
N GLN A 182 12.16 -1.09 -32.69
CA GLN A 182 13.15 -0.59 -33.64
C GLN A 182 13.21 -1.43 -34.92
N GLN A 183 13.03 -2.75 -34.82
CA GLN A 183 13.11 -3.66 -35.97
C GLN A 183 11.80 -3.74 -36.78
N LYS A 184 10.64 -3.60 -36.10
CA LYS A 184 9.34 -3.87 -36.71
C LYS A 184 8.59 -2.61 -37.14
N TRP A 185 8.87 -1.46 -36.52
CA TRP A 185 8.11 -0.24 -36.75
C TRP A 185 8.92 0.77 -37.58
N ARG A 186 8.27 1.44 -38.53
CA ARG A 186 8.87 2.52 -39.32
C ARG A 186 9.10 3.74 -38.42
N ALA A 187 10.06 4.58 -38.81
CA ALA A 187 10.37 5.79 -38.05
C ALA A 187 9.15 6.74 -37.88
N GLU A 188 8.29 6.80 -38.91
CA GLU A 188 7.05 7.59 -38.89
C GLU A 188 6.04 7.03 -37.88
N ASP A 189 5.86 5.70 -37.82
CA ASP A 189 4.95 5.03 -36.89
C ASP A 189 5.42 5.25 -35.44
N ARG A 190 6.71 5.15 -35.20
CA ARG A 190 7.32 5.43 -33.87
C ARG A 190 7.04 6.84 -33.41
N LYS A 191 7.22 7.83 -34.29
CA LYS A 191 6.94 9.24 -34.00
C LYS A 191 5.44 9.44 -33.72
N LEU A 192 4.57 8.88 -34.54
CA LEU A 192 3.12 8.97 -34.37
C LEU A 192 2.68 8.42 -33.01
N VAL A 193 3.24 7.27 -32.59
CA VAL A 193 2.92 6.65 -31.31
C VAL A 193 3.41 7.51 -30.15
N VAL A 194 4.64 8.03 -30.21
CA VAL A 194 5.15 8.94 -29.17
C VAL A 194 4.26 10.18 -29.06
N ASP A 195 3.90 10.81 -30.17
CA ASP A 195 3.08 12.02 -30.20
C ASP A 195 1.66 11.75 -29.68
N SER A 196 1.06 10.63 -30.08
CA SER A 196 -0.30 10.24 -29.67
C SER A 196 -0.35 9.90 -28.16
N LEU A 197 0.57 9.08 -27.66
CA LEU A 197 0.63 8.70 -26.25
C LEU A 197 0.99 9.90 -25.37
N SER A 198 1.90 10.77 -25.82
CA SER A 198 2.29 11.99 -25.09
C SER A 198 1.12 13.00 -24.99
N LYS A 199 0.28 13.10 -26.02
CA LYS A 199 -0.94 13.92 -25.97
C LYS A 199 -1.97 13.38 -24.99
N ASN A 200 -2.10 12.06 -24.90
CA ASN A 200 -3.08 11.38 -24.08
C ASN A 200 -2.57 11.05 -22.68
N ALA A 201 -1.30 11.32 -22.37
CA ALA A 201 -0.71 11.20 -21.03
C ALA A 201 -1.27 12.28 -20.07
N LYS A 202 -2.60 12.33 -19.97
CA LYS A 202 -3.33 13.10 -18.95
C LYS A 202 -3.63 12.13 -17.80
N GLY A 203 -2.59 11.87 -16.98
CA GLY A 203 -2.76 11.11 -15.74
C GLY A 203 -3.47 9.75 -15.92
N MET A 204 -2.71 8.71 -16.18
CA MET A 204 -3.18 7.34 -15.91
C MET A 204 -2.85 6.97 -14.50
#